data_75ef32f411f53e0736a1d7920b173600
#
_entry.id   75ef32f411f53e0736a1d7920b173600
#
_cell.length_a   1.000
_cell.length_b   1.000
_cell.length_c   1.000
_cell.angle_alpha   90.00
_cell.angle_beta   90.00
_cell.angle_gamma   90.00
#
_symmetry.space_group_name_H-M   'P 1'
#
loop_
_entity.id
_entity.type
_entity.pdbx_description
1 polymer ?
#
loop_
_entity_poly.entity_id
_entity_poly.type
_entity_poly.pdbx_seq_one_letter_code
_entity_poly.pdbx_strand_id
1 'polypeptide(L)'
;MNLNLIFKAQAIVLIINGLGSLFFGSLWIAQGTGWEATPDLIAFGQFTGVVLLVNGIWSWRFPDVAGENIKSIGMLFALGGLLFTAIILFHIVTGAIAGATPYINVVLTALFTLAFYFYSR
;
A
#
# COMPACT_ATOMS: atom_id res chain seq x y z
N MET A 1 -8.33 19.03 -4.11
CA MET A 1 -8.17 17.70 -3.50
C MET A 1 -8.34 17.82 -1.99
N ASN A 2 -8.92 16.85 -1.34
CA ASN A 2 -9.12 16.84 0.11
C ASN A 2 -8.76 15.48 0.68
N LEU A 3 -8.72 15.38 2.00
CA LEU A 3 -8.31 14.16 2.69
C LEU A 3 -9.22 12.97 2.39
N ASN A 4 -10.53 13.20 2.24
CA ASN A 4 -11.48 12.14 1.87
C ASN A 4 -11.13 11.48 0.52
N LEU A 5 -10.75 12.29 -0.46
CA LEU A 5 -10.35 11.80 -1.77
C LEU A 5 -9.04 11.00 -1.70
N ILE A 6 -8.08 11.45 -0.88
CA ILE A 6 -6.81 10.75 -0.68
C ILE A 6 -7.05 9.37 -0.08
N PHE A 7 -7.87 9.26 0.96
CA PHE A 7 -8.25 7.98 1.55
C PHE A 7 -8.92 7.04 0.54
N LYS A 8 -9.86 7.54 -0.26
CA LYS A 8 -10.55 6.73 -1.27
C LYS A 8 -9.62 6.30 -2.41
N ALA A 9 -8.72 7.17 -2.86
CA ALA A 9 -7.73 6.83 -3.87
C ALA A 9 -6.77 5.73 -3.37
N GLN A 10 -6.28 5.86 -2.15
CA GLN A 10 -5.44 4.82 -1.54
C GLN A 10 -6.20 3.51 -1.37
N ALA A 11 -7.47 3.57 -0.96
CA ALA A 11 -8.31 2.39 -0.81
C ALA A 11 -8.40 1.58 -2.12
N ILE A 12 -8.58 2.25 -3.24
CA ILE A 12 -8.64 1.60 -4.57
C ILE A 12 -7.32 0.88 -4.85
N VAL A 13 -6.18 1.54 -4.63
CA VAL A 13 -4.86 0.94 -4.84
C VAL A 13 -4.66 -0.29 -3.95
N LEU A 14 -5.02 -0.20 -2.66
CA LEU A 14 -4.89 -1.30 -1.71
C LEU A 14 -5.82 -2.48 -2.07
N ILE A 15 -7.05 -2.22 -2.48
CA ILE A 15 -8.02 -3.26 -2.87
C ILE A 15 -7.54 -3.98 -4.13
N ILE A 16 -7.07 -3.26 -5.14
CA ILE A 16 -6.55 -3.85 -6.38
C ILE A 16 -5.33 -4.74 -6.06
N ASN A 17 -4.39 -4.25 -5.26
CA ASN A 17 -3.23 -5.04 -4.85
C ASN A 17 -3.62 -6.25 -4.01
N GLY A 18 -4.57 -6.10 -3.10
CA GLY A 18 -5.08 -7.20 -2.27
C GLY A 18 -5.74 -8.30 -3.10
N LEU A 19 -6.57 -7.94 -4.07
CA LEU A 19 -7.20 -8.89 -4.99
C LEU A 19 -6.15 -9.56 -5.89
N GLY A 20 -5.18 -8.81 -6.38
CA GLY A 20 -4.08 -9.36 -7.17
C GLY A 20 -3.25 -10.38 -6.40
N SER A 21 -2.92 -10.09 -5.17
CA SER A 21 -2.17 -11.00 -4.29
C SER A 21 -2.96 -12.26 -3.93
N LEU A 22 -4.29 -12.15 -3.77
CA LEU A 22 -5.16 -13.29 -3.45
C LEU A 22 -5.38 -14.22 -4.63
N PHE A 23 -5.70 -13.67 -5.81
CA PHE A 23 -6.18 -14.46 -6.94
C PHE A 23 -5.15 -14.65 -8.05
N PHE A 24 -4.10 -13.84 -8.09
CA PHE A 24 -3.04 -13.87 -9.08
C PHE A 24 -1.65 -13.91 -8.43
N GLY A 25 -1.51 -14.73 -7.38
CA GLY A 25 -0.35 -14.75 -6.49
C GLY A 25 0.98 -14.91 -7.21
N SER A 26 1.08 -15.84 -8.18
CA SER A 26 2.32 -16.07 -8.94
C SER A 26 2.75 -14.83 -9.71
N LEU A 27 1.81 -14.23 -10.45
CA LEU A 27 2.05 -13.03 -11.24
C LEU A 27 2.38 -11.84 -10.34
N TRP A 28 1.63 -11.69 -9.23
CA TRP A 28 1.81 -10.61 -8.28
C TRP A 28 3.20 -10.63 -7.63
N ILE A 29 3.67 -11.82 -7.21
CA ILE A 29 5.01 -11.99 -6.65
C ILE A 29 6.09 -11.70 -7.69
N ALA A 30 6.00 -12.33 -8.85
CA ALA A 30 6.99 -12.17 -9.90
C ALA A 30 7.13 -10.72 -10.38
N GLN A 31 6.03 -10.03 -10.60
CA GLN A 31 6.02 -8.63 -11.04
C GLN A 31 6.37 -7.66 -9.90
N GLY A 32 5.91 -7.94 -8.68
CA GLY A 32 6.10 -7.06 -7.53
C GLY A 32 7.49 -7.10 -6.93
N THR A 33 8.21 -8.21 -7.05
CA THR A 33 9.51 -8.41 -6.40
C THR A 33 10.63 -8.87 -7.33
N GLY A 34 10.30 -9.47 -8.46
CA GLY A 34 11.26 -10.19 -9.30
C GLY A 34 11.62 -11.59 -8.76
N TRP A 35 10.97 -12.05 -7.70
CA TRP A 35 11.22 -13.36 -7.11
C TRP A 35 10.47 -14.47 -7.83
N GLU A 36 11.02 -15.69 -7.74
CA GLU A 36 10.31 -16.89 -8.16
C GLU A 36 9.12 -17.17 -7.21
N ALA A 37 7.96 -17.38 -7.80
CA ALA A 37 6.74 -17.64 -7.04
C ALA A 37 6.68 -19.10 -6.58
N THR A 38 7.19 -19.37 -5.39
CA THR A 38 7.07 -20.67 -4.74
C THR A 38 5.70 -20.85 -4.06
N PRO A 39 5.21 -22.08 -3.81
CA PRO A 39 3.95 -22.30 -3.09
C PRO A 39 3.89 -21.58 -1.75
N ASP A 40 4.97 -21.55 -0.98
CA ASP A 40 5.04 -20.89 0.32
C ASP A 40 4.92 -19.35 0.18
N LEU A 41 5.58 -18.77 -0.82
CA LEU A 41 5.46 -17.35 -1.10
C LEU A 41 4.06 -16.98 -1.59
N ILE A 42 3.41 -17.83 -2.38
CA ILE A 42 2.03 -17.62 -2.82
C ILE A 42 1.09 -17.63 -1.61
N ALA A 43 1.23 -18.61 -0.71
CA ALA A 43 0.43 -18.67 0.51
C ALA A 43 0.64 -17.42 1.39
N PHE A 44 1.88 -17.02 1.60
CA PHE A 44 2.21 -15.79 2.33
C PHE A 44 1.65 -14.55 1.64
N GLY A 45 1.72 -14.49 0.31
CA GLY A 45 1.12 -13.43 -0.49
C GLY A 45 -0.40 -13.34 -0.33
N GLN A 46 -1.09 -14.46 -0.15
CA GLN A 46 -2.54 -14.49 0.11
C GLN A 46 -2.87 -13.87 1.47
N PHE A 47 -2.10 -14.16 2.52
CA PHE A 47 -2.24 -13.46 3.81
C PHE A 47 -2.03 -11.96 3.66
N THR A 48 -0.98 -11.57 2.95
CA THR A 48 -0.71 -10.15 2.63
C THR A 48 -1.87 -9.53 1.86
N GLY A 49 -2.46 -10.27 0.91
CA GLY A 49 -3.63 -9.85 0.14
C GLY A 49 -4.83 -9.53 1.02
N VAL A 50 -5.11 -10.37 2.02
CA VAL A 50 -6.18 -10.11 3.00
C VAL A 50 -5.89 -8.86 3.81
N VAL A 51 -4.65 -8.69 4.28
CA VAL A 51 -4.24 -7.47 5.02
C VAL A 51 -4.44 -6.21 4.17
N LEU A 52 -4.05 -6.25 2.90
CA LEU A 52 -4.24 -5.13 1.97
C LEU A 52 -5.73 -4.83 1.74
N LEU A 53 -6.56 -5.86 1.58
CA LEU A 53 -8.02 -5.69 1.42
C LEU A 53 -8.65 -5.06 2.65
N VAL A 54 -8.32 -5.54 3.85
CA VAL A 54 -8.82 -4.98 5.11
C VAL A 54 -8.41 -3.52 5.24
N ASN A 55 -7.15 -3.20 5.01
CA ASN A 55 -6.67 -1.82 5.03
C ASN A 55 -7.35 -0.95 3.96
N GLY A 56 -7.61 -1.50 2.78
CA GLY A 56 -8.34 -0.83 1.72
C GLY A 56 -9.78 -0.51 2.12
N ILE A 57 -10.48 -1.47 2.73
CA ILE A 57 -11.84 -1.27 3.24
C ILE A 57 -11.85 -0.20 4.33
N TRP A 58 -10.93 -0.23 5.27
CA TRP A 58 -10.82 0.79 6.32
C TRP A 58 -10.51 2.17 5.72
N SER A 59 -9.56 2.25 4.80
CA SER A 59 -9.23 3.50 4.11
C SER A 59 -10.45 4.09 3.39
N TRP A 60 -11.28 3.25 2.76
CA TRP A 60 -12.51 3.69 2.11
C TRP A 60 -13.53 4.26 3.11
N ARG A 61 -13.62 3.64 4.31
CA ARG A 61 -14.64 3.96 5.31
C ARG A 61 -14.24 5.10 6.27
N PHE A 62 -12.96 5.33 6.50
CA PHE A 62 -12.51 6.35 7.45
C PHE A 62 -13.10 7.75 7.19
N PRO A 63 -13.20 8.27 5.96
CA PRO A 63 -13.84 9.56 5.72
C PRO A 63 -15.27 9.66 6.22
N ASP A 64 -16.00 8.54 6.22
CA ASP A 64 -17.42 8.52 6.58
C ASP A 64 -17.64 8.38 8.11
N VAL A 65 -16.67 7.81 8.83
CA VAL A 65 -16.84 7.44 10.25
C VAL A 65 -15.93 8.21 11.21
N ALA A 66 -14.86 8.82 10.72
CA ALA A 66 -13.86 9.47 11.57
C ALA A 66 -14.27 10.84 12.12
N GLY A 67 -15.20 11.52 11.46
CA GLY A 67 -15.61 12.88 11.86
C GLY A 67 -14.41 13.82 11.98
N GLU A 68 -14.31 14.49 13.12
CA GLU A 68 -13.22 15.44 13.40
C GLU A 68 -11.83 14.77 13.51
N ASN A 69 -11.79 13.46 13.74
CA ASN A 69 -10.53 12.71 13.89
C ASN A 69 -9.85 12.36 12.56
N ILE A 70 -10.46 12.70 11.43
CA ILE A 70 -9.93 12.32 10.10
C ILE A 70 -8.49 12.80 9.87
N LYS A 71 -8.13 13.97 10.39
CA LYS A 71 -6.76 14.50 10.29
C LYS A 71 -5.75 13.68 11.11
N SER A 72 -6.14 13.28 12.32
CA SER A 72 -5.29 12.42 13.17
C SER A 72 -5.06 11.06 12.51
N ILE A 73 -6.10 10.48 11.94
CA ILE A 73 -6.00 9.22 11.18
C ILE A 73 -5.13 9.42 9.94
N GLY A 74 -5.30 10.50 9.19
CA GLY A 74 -4.47 10.83 8.03
C GLY A 74 -2.98 10.97 8.41
N MET A 75 -2.66 11.53 9.56
CA MET A 75 -1.29 11.61 10.05
C MET A 75 -0.71 10.23 10.37
N LEU A 76 -1.51 9.30 10.91
CA LEU A 76 -1.09 7.91 11.11
C LEU A 76 -0.83 7.20 9.77
N PHE A 77 -1.65 7.48 8.74
CA PHE A 77 -1.41 6.98 7.39
C PHE A 77 -0.14 7.57 6.76
N ALA A 78 0.17 8.84 7.01
CA ALA A 78 1.44 9.44 6.60
C ALA A 78 2.64 8.73 7.25
N LEU A 79 2.56 8.44 8.56
CA LEU A 79 3.60 7.68 9.26
C LEU A 79 3.76 6.26 8.70
N GLY A 80 2.66 5.55 8.52
CA GLY A 80 2.67 4.22 7.92
C GLY A 80 3.26 4.22 6.51
N GLY A 81 2.86 5.18 5.68
CA GLY A 81 3.39 5.36 4.33
C GLY A 81 4.89 5.67 4.32
N LEU A 82 5.37 6.46 5.28
CA LEU A 82 6.81 6.72 5.44
C LEU A 82 7.59 5.42 5.72
N LEU A 83 7.08 4.58 6.61
CA LEU A 83 7.70 3.29 6.93
C LEU A 83 7.72 2.35 5.71
N PHE A 84 6.61 2.26 4.97
CA PHE A 84 6.56 1.48 3.74
C PHE A 84 7.49 2.02 2.66
N THR A 85 7.54 3.32 2.47
CA THR A 85 8.47 3.95 1.53
C THR A 85 9.92 3.61 1.88
N ALA A 86 10.28 3.71 3.15
CA ALA A 86 11.62 3.42 3.64
C ALA A 86 12.03 1.96 3.40
N ILE A 87 11.16 0.98 3.71
CA ILE A 87 11.49 -0.43 3.52
C ILE A 87 11.57 -0.82 2.04
N ILE A 88 10.69 -0.27 1.18
CA ILE A 88 10.77 -0.53 -0.27
C ILE A 88 12.07 0.03 -0.82
N LEU A 89 12.44 1.28 -0.47
CA LEU A 89 13.72 1.88 -0.89
C LEU A 89 14.91 1.06 -0.43
N PHE A 90 14.91 0.59 0.81
CA PHE A 90 15.98 -0.25 1.35
C PHE A 90 16.16 -1.52 0.50
N HIS A 91 15.06 -2.21 0.15
CA HIS A 91 15.13 -3.42 -0.66
C HIS A 91 15.50 -3.16 -2.12
N ILE A 92 15.13 -2.02 -2.68
CA ILE A 92 15.59 -1.61 -4.02
C ILE A 92 17.10 -1.35 -4.01
N VAL A 93 17.59 -0.57 -3.05
CA VAL A 93 19.00 -0.19 -2.96
C VAL A 93 19.90 -1.40 -2.68
N THR A 94 19.45 -2.33 -1.85
CA THR A 94 20.18 -3.57 -1.55
C THR A 94 20.06 -4.64 -2.62
N GLY A 95 19.22 -4.43 -3.64
CA GLY A 95 19.00 -5.38 -4.73
C GLY A 95 18.16 -6.59 -4.35
N ALA A 96 17.45 -6.55 -3.20
CA ALA A 96 16.59 -7.66 -2.76
C ALA A 96 15.32 -7.79 -3.62
N ILE A 97 14.84 -6.69 -4.20
CA ILE A 97 13.72 -6.67 -5.15
C ILE A 97 14.15 -5.95 -6.42
N ALA A 98 13.61 -6.39 -7.57
CA ALA A 98 13.97 -5.89 -8.88
C ALA A 98 12.76 -5.73 -9.80
N GLY A 99 12.94 -4.98 -10.88
CA GLY A 99 11.91 -4.71 -11.89
C GLY A 99 11.28 -3.32 -11.76
N ALA A 100 10.36 -3.01 -12.67
CA ALA A 100 9.70 -1.70 -12.71
C ALA A 100 8.68 -1.50 -11.59
N THR A 101 7.96 -2.56 -11.19
CA THR A 101 6.88 -2.49 -10.20
C THR A 101 7.33 -1.97 -8.84
N PRO A 102 8.48 -2.39 -8.26
CA PRO A 102 8.98 -1.79 -7.01
C PRO A 102 9.19 -0.28 -7.10
N TYR A 103 9.68 0.24 -8.22
CA TYR A 103 9.84 1.69 -8.42
C TYR A 103 8.49 2.40 -8.49
N ILE A 104 7.49 1.82 -9.17
CA ILE A 104 6.13 2.35 -9.20
C ILE A 104 5.55 2.37 -7.78
N ASN A 105 5.71 1.29 -7.03
CA ASN A 105 5.20 1.18 -5.67
C ASN A 105 5.83 2.22 -4.73
N VAL A 106 7.15 2.42 -4.78
CA VAL A 106 7.81 3.42 -3.92
C VAL A 106 7.35 4.84 -4.26
N VAL A 107 7.17 5.16 -5.54
CA VAL A 107 6.65 6.47 -5.96
C VAL A 107 5.21 6.68 -5.46
N LEU A 108 4.34 5.69 -5.66
CA LEU A 108 2.95 5.76 -5.17
C LEU A 108 2.89 5.91 -3.64
N THR A 109 3.66 5.12 -2.92
CA THR A 109 3.70 5.17 -1.45
C THR A 109 4.21 6.53 -0.96
N ALA A 110 5.27 7.06 -1.58
CA ALA A 110 5.79 8.38 -1.24
C ALA A 110 4.77 9.50 -1.53
N LEU A 111 4.08 9.44 -2.67
CA LEU A 111 3.06 10.42 -3.03
C LEU A 111 1.88 10.40 -2.04
N PHE A 112 1.38 9.22 -1.67
CA PHE A 112 0.33 9.10 -0.65
C PHE A 112 0.81 9.59 0.71
N THR A 113 2.04 9.25 1.12
CA THR A 113 2.66 9.72 2.36
C THR A 113 2.65 11.25 2.43
N LEU A 114 3.14 11.90 1.38
CA LEU A 114 3.17 13.36 1.30
C LEU A 114 1.76 13.96 1.28
N ALA A 115 0.85 13.37 0.51
CA ALA A 115 -0.53 13.83 0.45
C ALA A 115 -1.21 13.73 1.83
N PHE A 116 -1.12 12.59 2.50
CA PHE A 116 -1.64 12.45 3.87
C PHE A 116 -1.02 13.45 4.83
N TYR A 117 0.30 13.62 4.80
CA TYR A 117 0.97 14.57 5.67
C TYR A 117 0.48 16.01 5.45
N PHE A 118 0.47 16.50 4.20
CA PHE A 118 0.12 17.87 3.90
C PHE A 118 -1.36 18.19 4.17
N TYR A 119 -2.25 17.25 3.91
CA TYR A 119 -3.69 17.47 4.12
C TYR A 119 -4.19 17.14 5.53
N SER A 120 -3.34 16.53 6.37
CA SER A 120 -3.68 16.18 7.75
C SER A 120 -3.17 17.17 8.81
N ARG A 121 -2.20 18.00 8.47
CA ARG A 121 -1.65 19.00 9.39
C ARG A 121 -2.51 20.27 9.53
#